data_1ddc14df29908426e2b0b30c8333c637
#
_entry.id   1ddc14df29908426e2b0b30c8333c637
#
_cell.length_a   1.000
_cell.length_b   1.000
_cell.length_c   1.000
_cell.angle_alpha   90.00
_cell.angle_beta   90.00
_cell.angle_gamma   90.00
#
_symmetry.space_group_name_H-M   'P 1'
#
loop_
_entity.id
_entity.type
_entity.pdbx_description
1 polymer ?
#
loop_
_entity_poly.entity_id
_entity_poly.type
_entity_poly.pdbx_seq_one_letter_code
_entity_poly.pdbx_strand_id
1 'polypeptide(L)' 'MENVKEKVVSIIVDKLGVNPEDVVETASFTNDLGADSLDTVELIMAFEEEFGLEIPDQDAEKIATVGDVLNYIESHNN' A
#
# COMPACT_ATOMS: atom_id res chain seq x y z
N MET A 1 8.84 12.28 13.94
CA MET A 1 8.03 12.40 12.75
C MET A 1 7.69 11.04 12.20
N GLU A 2 6.48 10.88 11.79
CA GLU A 2 6.04 9.59 11.29
C GLU A 2 6.54 9.38 9.88
N ASN A 3 6.99 8.17 9.64
CA ASN A 3 7.51 7.79 8.33
C ASN A 3 6.40 7.09 7.56
N VAL A 4 6.00 7.67 6.43
CA VAL A 4 4.96 7.11 5.59
C VAL A 4 5.31 5.68 5.18
N LYS A 5 6.57 5.46 4.81
CA LYS A 5 6.99 4.13 4.38
C LYS A 5 6.80 3.11 5.49
N GLU A 6 7.15 3.45 6.72
CA GLU A 6 6.99 2.52 7.83
C GLU A 6 5.54 2.17 8.07
N LYS A 7 4.65 3.15 7.96
CA LYS A 7 3.23 2.89 8.14
C LYS A 7 2.69 2.01 7.02
N VAL A 8 3.09 2.27 5.79
CA VAL A 8 2.67 1.45 4.65
C VAL A 8 3.15 0.02 4.83
N VAL A 9 4.42 -0.17 5.19
CA VAL A 9 4.96 -1.51 5.41
C VAL A 9 4.20 -2.23 6.50
N SER A 10 3.92 -1.54 7.61
CA SER A 10 3.21 -2.12 8.73
C SER A 10 1.82 -2.59 8.32
N ILE A 11 1.11 -1.79 7.55
CA ILE A 11 -0.22 -2.14 7.09
C ILE A 11 -0.17 -3.37 6.19
N ILE A 12 0.81 -3.41 5.27
CA ILE A 12 0.92 -4.53 4.34
C ILE A 12 1.26 -5.81 5.10
N VAL A 13 2.19 -5.75 6.05
CA VAL A 13 2.54 -6.91 6.86
C VAL A 13 1.32 -7.42 7.61
N ASP A 14 0.56 -6.51 8.19
CA ASP A 14 -0.61 -6.87 8.97
C ASP A 14 -1.71 -7.51 8.12
N LYS A 15 -1.94 -6.94 6.94
CA LYS A 15 -3.05 -7.40 6.10
C LYS A 15 -2.71 -8.65 5.29
N LEU A 16 -1.47 -8.77 4.82
CA LEU A 16 -1.08 -9.88 3.96
C LEU A 16 -0.32 -10.97 4.70
N GLY A 17 0.15 -10.69 5.91
CA GLY A 17 0.90 -11.69 6.67
C GLY A 17 2.26 -11.99 6.08
N VAL A 18 2.88 -11.01 5.41
CA VAL A 18 4.21 -11.18 4.82
C VAL A 18 5.25 -10.59 5.74
N ASN A 19 6.52 -10.92 5.48
CA ASN A 19 7.63 -10.37 6.26
C ASN A 19 7.93 -8.95 5.84
N PRO A 20 8.29 -8.08 6.81
CA PRO A 20 8.65 -6.70 6.44
C PRO A 20 9.81 -6.64 5.44
N GLU A 21 10.70 -7.63 5.48
CA GLU A 21 11.84 -7.67 4.58
C GLU A 21 11.42 -7.83 3.13
N ASP A 22 10.26 -8.43 2.91
CA ASP A 22 9.75 -8.66 1.56
C ASP A 22 9.01 -7.44 1.01
N VAL A 23 8.69 -6.48 1.86
CA VAL A 23 7.93 -5.31 1.46
C VAL A 23 8.91 -4.22 1.03
N VAL A 24 9.36 -4.33 -0.21
CA VAL A 24 10.30 -3.37 -0.80
C VAL A 24 9.57 -2.59 -1.90
N GLU A 25 10.13 -1.46 -2.30
CA GLU A 25 9.44 -0.56 -3.22
C GLU A 25 9.11 -1.20 -4.56
N THR A 26 9.95 -2.10 -5.01
CA THR A 26 9.73 -2.78 -6.28
C THR A 26 8.80 -3.99 -6.18
N ALA A 27 8.40 -4.36 -4.97
CA ALA A 27 7.55 -5.54 -4.78
C ALA A 27 6.15 -5.29 -5.33
N SER A 28 5.68 -6.23 -6.15
CA SER A 28 4.32 -6.20 -6.67
C SER A 28 3.39 -6.84 -5.65
N PHE A 29 2.26 -6.20 -5.40
CA PHE A 29 1.30 -6.72 -4.43
C PHE A 29 0.81 -8.10 -4.83
N THR A 30 0.54 -8.32 -6.11
CA THR A 30 0.00 -9.60 -6.55
C THR A 30 1.08 -10.63 -6.83
N ASN A 31 2.18 -10.23 -7.47
CA ASN A 31 3.20 -11.18 -7.89
C ASN A 31 4.18 -11.53 -6.78
N ASP A 32 4.58 -10.53 -6.00
CA ASP A 32 5.63 -10.73 -4.99
C ASP A 32 5.06 -10.98 -3.60
N LEU A 33 3.95 -10.35 -3.28
CA LEU A 33 3.37 -10.43 -1.95
C LEU A 33 2.13 -11.33 -1.92
N GLY A 34 1.68 -11.82 -3.06
CA GLY A 34 0.60 -12.79 -3.13
C GLY A 34 -0.78 -12.26 -2.83
N ALA A 35 -0.99 -10.96 -2.98
CA ALA A 35 -2.31 -10.38 -2.75
C ALA A 35 -3.23 -10.67 -3.93
N ASP A 36 -4.47 -11.06 -3.62
CA ASP A 36 -5.48 -11.16 -4.68
C ASP A 36 -6.27 -9.86 -4.75
N SER A 37 -7.32 -9.83 -5.58
CA SER A 37 -8.06 -8.59 -5.80
C SER A 37 -8.77 -8.11 -4.53
N LEU A 38 -9.25 -9.03 -3.70
CA LEU A 38 -9.87 -8.64 -2.44
C LEU A 38 -8.84 -8.07 -1.48
N ASP A 39 -7.66 -8.67 -1.44
CA ASP A 39 -6.59 -8.19 -0.58
C ASP A 39 -6.16 -6.78 -0.97
N THR A 40 -6.06 -6.52 -2.27
CA THR A 40 -5.66 -5.18 -2.72
C THR A 40 -6.70 -4.13 -2.36
N VAL A 41 -7.99 -4.47 -2.48
CA VAL A 41 -9.05 -3.56 -2.08
C VAL A 41 -8.95 -3.25 -0.59
N GLU A 42 -8.73 -4.27 0.23
CA GLU A 42 -8.61 -4.05 1.68
C GLU A 42 -7.39 -3.20 2.01
N LEU A 43 -6.29 -3.42 1.30
CA LEU A 43 -5.10 -2.59 1.49
C LEU A 43 -5.39 -1.13 1.18
N ILE A 44 -6.04 -0.89 0.05
CA ILE A 44 -6.37 0.48 -0.35
C ILE A 44 -7.23 1.15 0.71
N MET A 45 -8.24 0.44 1.21
CA MET A 45 -9.12 0.99 2.24
C MET A 45 -8.35 1.28 3.52
N ALA A 46 -7.43 0.40 3.89
CA ALA A 46 -6.62 0.62 5.08
C ALA A 46 -5.73 1.84 4.94
N PHE A 47 -5.14 2.03 3.75
CA PHE A 47 -4.33 3.22 3.51
C PHE A 47 -5.17 4.48 3.58
N GLU A 48 -6.39 4.45 3.04
CA GLU A 48 -7.28 5.60 3.11
C GLU A 48 -7.57 5.99 4.54
N GLU A 49 -7.83 5.00 5.38
CA GLU A 49 -8.15 5.27 6.78
C GLU A 49 -6.94 5.76 7.55
N GLU A 50 -5.79 5.16 7.29
CA GLU A 50 -4.59 5.50 8.04
C GLU A 50 -4.10 6.90 7.71
N PHE A 51 -4.18 7.30 6.45
CA PHE A 51 -3.62 8.57 6.00
C PHE A 51 -4.67 9.64 5.78
N GLY A 52 -5.94 9.31 5.95
CA GLY A 52 -7.02 10.28 5.84
C GLY A 52 -7.18 10.86 4.45
N LEU A 53 -7.02 10.03 3.43
CA LEU A 53 -7.15 10.48 2.05
C LEU A 53 -8.04 9.51 1.27
N GLU A 54 -8.47 9.94 0.08
CA GLU A 54 -9.27 9.10 -0.80
C GLU A 54 -8.43 8.62 -1.97
N ILE A 55 -8.57 7.33 -2.29
CA ILE A 55 -7.90 6.75 -3.46
C ILE A 55 -9.01 6.28 -4.40
N PRO A 56 -9.33 7.08 -5.44
CA PRO A 56 -10.37 6.67 -6.40
C PRO A 56 -9.99 5.38 -7.12
N ASP A 57 -11.00 4.67 -7.61
CA ASP A 57 -10.75 3.40 -8.29
C ASP A 57 -9.77 3.55 -9.44
N GLN A 58 -9.85 4.65 -10.17
CA GLN A 58 -8.94 4.89 -11.29
C GLN A 58 -7.49 4.93 -10.83
N ASP A 59 -7.25 5.56 -9.68
CA ASP A 59 -5.89 5.65 -9.15
C ASP A 59 -5.46 4.33 -8.54
N ALA A 60 -6.40 3.63 -7.89
CA ALA A 60 -6.09 2.34 -7.30
C ALA A 60 -5.63 1.33 -8.35
N GLU A 61 -6.20 1.41 -9.55
CA GLU A 61 -5.81 0.50 -10.63
C GLU A 61 -4.37 0.72 -11.07
N LYS A 62 -3.85 1.91 -10.85
CA LYS A 62 -2.47 2.21 -11.22
C LYS A 62 -1.47 1.82 -10.16
N ILE A 63 -1.94 1.46 -8.99
CA ILE A 63 -1.06 1.07 -7.89
C ILE A 63 -0.80 -0.43 -7.99
N ALA A 64 0.38 -0.79 -8.46
CA ALA A 64 0.77 -2.18 -8.65
C ALA A 64 1.87 -2.61 -7.69
N THR A 65 2.70 -1.67 -7.24
CA THR A 65 3.83 -1.97 -6.37
C THR A 65 3.77 -1.12 -5.11
N VAL A 66 4.60 -1.52 -4.14
CA VAL A 66 4.72 -0.74 -2.90
C VAL A 66 5.17 0.68 -3.21
N GLY A 67 6.11 0.84 -4.14
CA GLY A 67 6.57 2.18 -4.53
C GLY A 67 5.46 3.04 -5.10
N ASP A 68 4.55 2.42 -5.85
CA ASP A 68 3.43 3.17 -6.42
C ASP A 68 2.56 3.77 -5.32
N VAL A 69 2.23 2.99 -4.29
CA VAL A 69 1.39 3.49 -3.22
C VAL A 69 2.13 4.53 -2.38
N LEU A 70 3.43 4.34 -2.18
CA LEU A 70 4.23 5.33 -1.46
C LEU A 70 4.21 6.66 -2.18
N ASN A 71 4.44 6.65 -3.50
CA ASN A 71 4.42 7.86 -4.28
C ASN A 71 3.05 8.54 -4.24
N TYR A 72 2.00 7.74 -4.32
CA TYR A 72 0.66 8.28 -4.30
C TYR A 72 0.38 9.00 -2.98
N ILE A 73 0.69 8.33 -1.87
CA ILE A 73 0.43 8.90 -0.55
C ILE A 73 1.26 10.16 -0.34
N GLU A 74 2.54 10.13 -0.72
CA GLU A 74 3.40 11.28 -0.54
C GLU A 74 2.95 12.46 -1.38
N SER A 75 2.39 12.19 -2.56
CA SER A 75 1.89 13.27 -3.42
C SER A 75 0.63 13.91 -2.87
N HIS A 76 -0.18 13.16 -2.15
CA HIS A 76 -1.49 13.61 -1.71
C HIS A 76 -1.57 13.91 -0.23
N ASN A 77 -0.51 13.63 0.51
CA ASN A 77 -0.48 13.83 1.95
C ASN A 77 0.34 15.08 2.27
N ASN A 78 -0.34 16.16 2.49
CA ASN A 78 0.33 17.41 2.85
C ASN A 78 0.18 17.69 4.33
#